data_5a96ab1216718c084d8a9b238ee9bc70
#
_entry.id   5a96ab1216718c084d8a9b238ee9bc70
#
_cell.length_a   1.000
_cell.length_b   1.000
_cell.length_c   1.000
_cell.angle_alpha   90.00
_cell.angle_beta   90.00
_cell.angle_gamma   90.00
#
_symmetry.space_group_name_H-M   'P 1'
#
loop_
_entity.id
_entity.type
_entity.pdbx_description
1 polymer ?
#
loop_
_entity_poly.entity_id
_entity_poly.type
_entity_poly.pdbx_seq_one_letter_code
_entity_poly.pdbx_strand_id
1 'polypeptide(L)'
;MVFSITPVIPPVIPQVINNPVEQSKTIPPAITTNHKGYAREPNEIISPWFEEGVFAGVRVKTDGEEFVIDKKDYRDGELMSWGNAMFSLNDDNLTTWNRHQLSIVILHYDDINRVLVDFGKDKLKETYWTCEESPFERDRAYFGHCEYYAKYITDSSKWLTDHVRAIKDLKNS
;
A
#
# COMPACT_ATOMS: atom_id res chain seq x y z
N MET A 1 -29.01 57.11 -58.69
CA MET A 1 -29.36 56.42 -57.41
C MET A 1 -28.15 55.58 -57.04
N VAL A 2 -27.46 55.96 -55.97
CA VAL A 2 -26.30 55.25 -55.52
C VAL A 2 -26.74 54.52 -54.22
N PHE A 3 -26.74 53.16 -54.23
CA PHE A 3 -27.08 52.35 -53.05
C PHE A 3 -25.81 52.18 -52.23
N SER A 4 -25.80 52.74 -51.00
CA SER A 4 -24.74 52.54 -50.02
C SER A 4 -24.99 51.21 -49.28
N ILE A 5 -24.10 50.23 -49.40
CA ILE A 5 -24.17 48.95 -48.68
C ILE A 5 -23.31 49.12 -47.45
N THR A 6 -23.92 49.14 -46.27
CA THR A 6 -23.20 49.11 -44.97
C THR A 6 -22.80 47.67 -44.66
N PRO A 7 -21.52 47.36 -44.37
CA PRO A 7 -21.13 46.01 -43.99
C PRO A 7 -21.65 45.68 -42.59
N VAL A 8 -22.34 44.55 -42.44
CA VAL A 8 -22.78 43.98 -41.18
C VAL A 8 -21.58 43.24 -40.55
N ILE A 9 -21.08 43.73 -39.43
CA ILE A 9 -20.02 43.08 -38.65
C ILE A 9 -20.70 41.96 -37.85
N PRO A 10 -20.29 40.68 -37.97
CA PRO A 10 -20.83 39.62 -37.15
C PRO A 10 -20.40 39.79 -35.68
N PRO A 11 -21.24 39.37 -34.71
CA PRO A 11 -20.91 39.49 -33.29
C PRO A 11 -19.72 38.59 -32.94
N VAL A 12 -18.74 39.18 -32.25
CA VAL A 12 -17.61 38.47 -31.67
C VAL A 12 -18.11 37.63 -30.52
N ILE A 13 -18.11 36.30 -30.68
CA ILE A 13 -18.40 35.34 -29.62
C ILE A 13 -17.15 35.31 -28.72
N PRO A 14 -17.28 35.61 -27.40
CA PRO A 14 -16.15 35.46 -26.51
C PRO A 14 -15.74 33.98 -26.43
N GLN A 15 -14.50 33.70 -26.80
CA GLN A 15 -13.89 32.40 -26.57
C GLN A 15 -13.81 32.15 -25.08
N VAL A 16 -14.56 31.18 -24.61
CA VAL A 16 -14.38 30.64 -23.25
C VAL A 16 -13.06 29.89 -23.24
N ILE A 17 -12.04 30.53 -22.66
CA ILE A 17 -10.77 29.87 -22.36
C ILE A 17 -11.06 28.88 -21.22
N ASN A 18 -11.29 27.63 -21.58
CA ASN A 18 -11.26 26.51 -20.65
C ASN A 18 -9.81 26.30 -20.21
N ASN A 19 -9.39 27.03 -19.20
CA ASN A 19 -8.20 26.63 -18.46
C ASN A 19 -8.50 25.24 -17.86
N PRO A 20 -7.64 24.23 -18.11
CA PRO A 20 -7.74 22.99 -17.37
C PRO A 20 -7.56 23.36 -15.88
N VAL A 21 -8.62 23.22 -15.12
CA VAL A 21 -8.53 23.23 -13.65
C VAL A 21 -7.61 22.07 -13.32
N GLU A 22 -6.35 22.40 -12.96
CA GLU A 22 -5.51 21.45 -12.26
C GLU A 22 -6.32 20.93 -11.08
N GLN A 23 -6.83 19.71 -11.23
CA GLN A 23 -7.38 18.97 -10.09
C GLN A 23 -6.20 18.76 -9.14
N SER A 24 -6.05 19.68 -8.21
CA SER A 24 -5.26 19.46 -7.00
C SER A 24 -5.74 18.13 -6.43
N LYS A 25 -4.95 17.06 -6.62
CA LYS A 25 -5.19 15.77 -5.98
C LYS A 25 -5.11 16.04 -4.49
N THR A 26 -6.26 16.28 -3.89
CA THR A 26 -6.42 16.43 -2.45
C THR A 26 -5.89 15.13 -1.85
N ILE A 27 -4.76 15.19 -1.16
CA ILE A 27 -4.23 14.06 -0.38
C ILE A 27 -5.32 13.73 0.63
N PRO A 28 -5.88 12.50 0.61
CA PRO A 28 -6.89 12.14 1.60
C PRO A 28 -6.32 12.35 3.00
N PRO A 29 -7.09 12.85 3.96
CA PRO A 29 -6.63 13.00 5.33
C PRO A 29 -6.20 11.64 5.89
N ALA A 30 -5.18 11.63 6.73
CA ALA A 30 -4.72 10.42 7.42
C ALA A 30 -5.94 9.68 8.01
N ILE A 31 -6.09 8.41 7.62
CA ILE A 31 -7.25 7.62 8.04
C ILE A 31 -7.05 7.22 9.49
N THR A 32 -7.77 7.89 10.37
CA THR A 32 -7.84 7.51 11.78
C THR A 32 -9.04 6.58 11.94
N THR A 33 -8.85 5.27 12.00
CA THR A 33 -9.94 4.30 12.07
C THR A 33 -10.23 3.87 13.51
N ASN A 34 -11.50 3.65 13.84
CA ASN A 34 -11.94 3.07 15.11
C ASN A 34 -12.36 1.62 14.86
N HIS A 35 -11.54 0.66 15.21
CA HIS A 35 -11.95 -0.74 15.22
C HIS A 35 -12.83 -1.05 16.45
N LYS A 36 -13.98 -1.65 16.21
CA LYS A 36 -14.82 -2.17 17.29
C LYS A 36 -14.07 -3.28 18.04
N GLY A 37 -13.62 -3.00 19.26
CA GLY A 37 -13.16 -4.01 20.20
C GLY A 37 -11.70 -3.95 20.66
N TYR A 38 -10.85 -3.12 20.08
CA TYR A 38 -9.49 -2.89 20.57
C TYR A 38 -9.27 -1.40 20.84
N ALA A 39 -8.75 -1.09 22.04
CA ALA A 39 -8.32 0.26 22.36
C ALA A 39 -7.18 0.62 21.40
N ARG A 40 -7.38 1.71 20.64
CA ARG A 40 -6.37 2.26 19.75
C ARG A 40 -5.31 2.97 20.55
N GLU A 41 -4.06 2.69 20.24
CA GLU A 41 -2.98 3.55 20.71
C GLU A 41 -3.15 4.96 20.08
N PRO A 42 -2.98 6.05 20.85
CA PRO A 42 -3.29 7.40 20.38
C PRO A 42 -2.48 7.86 19.16
N ASN A 43 -1.41 7.15 18.82
CA ASN A 43 -0.44 7.53 17.78
C ASN A 43 -0.40 6.58 16.58
N GLU A 44 -1.34 5.63 16.47
CA GLU A 44 -1.40 4.74 15.32
C GLU A 44 -1.91 5.46 14.07
N ILE A 45 -1.13 5.39 12.99
CA ILE A 45 -1.44 6.03 11.71
C ILE A 45 -1.35 5.00 10.60
N ILE A 46 -2.44 4.83 9.85
CA ILE A 46 -2.46 4.15 8.56
C ILE A 46 -2.77 5.22 7.52
N SER A 47 -1.85 5.46 6.60
CA SER A 47 -1.99 6.55 5.63
C SER A 47 -1.33 6.21 4.29
N PRO A 48 -1.74 6.85 3.19
CA PRO A 48 -1.03 6.71 1.93
C PRO A 48 0.40 7.28 2.04
N TRP A 49 1.34 6.60 1.39
CA TRP A 49 2.72 7.04 1.25
C TRP A 49 3.02 7.41 -0.19
N PHE A 50 3.72 8.53 -0.37
CA PHE A 50 4.10 9.05 -1.68
C PHE A 50 5.61 9.21 -1.77
N GLU A 51 6.18 8.83 -2.90
CA GLU A 51 7.54 9.14 -3.30
C GLU A 51 7.47 9.97 -4.58
N GLU A 52 8.11 11.13 -4.58
CA GLU A 52 8.08 12.09 -5.70
C GLU A 52 6.67 12.41 -6.22
N GLY A 53 5.69 12.47 -5.31
CA GLY A 53 4.28 12.73 -5.64
C GLY A 53 3.50 11.55 -6.21
N VAL A 54 4.12 10.38 -6.34
CA VAL A 54 3.48 9.16 -6.82
C VAL A 54 3.16 8.25 -5.63
N PHE A 55 1.95 7.66 -5.60
CA PHE A 55 1.60 6.68 -4.58
C PHE A 55 2.55 5.47 -4.63
N ALA A 56 3.32 5.29 -3.56
CA ALA A 56 4.31 4.22 -3.43
C ALA A 56 3.84 3.09 -2.52
N GLY A 57 2.90 3.36 -1.60
CA GLY A 57 2.41 2.32 -0.70
C GLY A 57 1.60 2.86 0.48
N VAL A 58 1.50 2.06 1.53
CA VAL A 58 0.78 2.40 2.76
C VAL A 58 1.75 2.53 3.91
N ARG A 59 1.83 3.72 4.49
CA ARG A 59 2.59 3.96 5.71
C ARG A 59 1.82 3.43 6.91
N VAL A 60 2.51 2.63 7.70
CA VAL A 60 2.05 2.13 9.00
C VAL A 60 2.95 2.72 10.06
N LYS A 61 2.37 3.41 11.03
CA LYS A 61 3.07 3.98 12.18
C LYS A 61 2.35 3.59 13.45
N THR A 62 3.10 3.07 14.41
CA THR A 62 2.70 2.75 15.78
C THR A 62 3.71 3.36 16.75
N ASP A 63 3.54 3.21 18.07
CA ASP A 63 4.51 3.70 19.06
C ASP A 63 5.90 3.05 18.93
N GLY A 64 5.95 1.83 18.39
CA GLY A 64 7.19 1.05 18.29
C GLY A 64 7.69 0.80 16.87
N GLU A 65 6.87 0.93 15.84
CA GLU A 65 7.18 0.61 14.44
C GLU A 65 6.78 1.73 13.49
N GLU A 66 7.60 1.94 12.45
CA GLU A 66 7.23 2.80 11.34
C GLU A 66 7.81 2.24 10.04
N PHE A 67 6.94 1.83 9.12
CA PHE A 67 7.32 1.24 7.85
C PHE A 67 6.29 1.55 6.76
N VAL A 68 6.70 1.36 5.51
CA VAL A 68 5.81 1.46 4.33
C VAL A 68 5.63 0.08 3.74
N ILE A 69 4.38 -0.32 3.53
CA ILE A 69 4.01 -1.52 2.78
C ILE A 69 3.97 -1.13 1.30
N ASP A 70 4.66 -1.85 0.44
CA ASP A 70 4.65 -1.58 -1.01
C ASP A 70 3.21 -1.61 -1.56
N LYS A 71 2.96 -0.84 -2.60
CA LYS A 71 1.67 -0.74 -3.29
C LYS A 71 1.22 -2.03 -3.98
N LYS A 72 2.11 -3.01 -4.15
CA LYS A 72 1.83 -4.29 -4.82
C LYS A 72 2.63 -5.43 -4.19
N ASP A 73 2.18 -6.65 -4.42
CA ASP A 73 2.94 -7.83 -4.06
C ASP A 73 4.23 -7.93 -4.88
N TYR A 74 5.27 -8.47 -4.27
CA TYR A 74 6.54 -8.68 -4.91
C TYR A 74 6.37 -9.62 -6.12
N ARG A 75 7.05 -9.31 -7.23
CA ARG A 75 6.92 -10.01 -8.52
C ARG A 75 5.47 -10.20 -8.97
N ASP A 76 4.64 -9.16 -8.79
CA ASP A 76 3.23 -9.13 -9.19
C ASP A 76 2.38 -10.26 -8.58
N GLY A 77 2.75 -10.75 -7.39
CA GLY A 77 2.02 -11.76 -6.63
C GLY A 77 2.38 -13.21 -6.99
N GLU A 78 3.53 -13.44 -7.60
CA GLU A 78 4.06 -14.78 -7.79
C GLU A 78 4.20 -15.51 -6.44
N LEU A 79 3.73 -16.76 -6.39
CA LEU A 79 3.90 -17.60 -5.22
C LEU A 79 5.33 -18.15 -5.17
N MET A 80 6.03 -17.90 -4.07
CA MET A 80 7.44 -18.24 -3.91
C MET A 80 7.67 -19.12 -2.69
N SER A 81 8.59 -20.09 -2.78
CA SER A 81 9.12 -20.73 -1.58
C SER A 81 9.88 -19.72 -0.74
N TRP A 82 9.93 -19.92 0.57
CA TRP A 82 10.56 -18.95 1.48
C TRP A 82 12.00 -18.62 1.10
N GLY A 83 12.81 -19.65 0.78
CA GLY A 83 14.21 -19.45 0.39
C GLY A 83 14.37 -18.62 -0.88
N ASN A 84 13.55 -18.89 -1.91
CA ASN A 84 13.57 -18.12 -3.16
C ASN A 84 13.10 -16.68 -2.91
N ALA A 85 12.09 -16.48 -2.08
CA ALA A 85 11.59 -15.16 -1.73
C ALA A 85 12.67 -14.30 -1.04
N MET A 86 13.31 -14.85 0.00
CA MET A 86 14.35 -14.12 0.75
C MET A 86 15.58 -13.85 -0.11
N PHE A 87 16.02 -14.81 -0.93
CA PHE A 87 17.12 -14.61 -1.87
C PHE A 87 16.82 -13.48 -2.86
N SER A 88 15.64 -13.53 -3.50
CA SER A 88 15.25 -12.53 -4.49
C SER A 88 15.06 -11.13 -3.91
N LEU A 89 14.44 -11.00 -2.73
CA LEU A 89 14.31 -9.71 -2.05
C LEU A 89 15.68 -9.12 -1.72
N ASN A 90 16.61 -9.94 -1.21
CA ASN A 90 17.95 -9.48 -0.90
C ASN A 90 18.72 -9.04 -2.15
N ASP A 91 18.57 -9.74 -3.27
CA ASP A 91 19.20 -9.40 -4.55
C ASP A 91 18.68 -8.04 -5.08
N ASP A 92 17.40 -7.75 -4.87
CA ASP A 92 16.76 -6.48 -5.22
C ASP A 92 16.94 -5.38 -4.14
N ASN A 93 17.72 -5.61 -3.08
CA ASN A 93 17.88 -4.72 -1.91
C ASN A 93 16.54 -4.36 -1.24
N LEU A 94 15.63 -5.30 -1.19
CA LEU A 94 14.33 -5.21 -0.55
C LEU A 94 14.27 -6.12 0.68
N THR A 95 13.29 -5.89 1.53
CA THR A 95 12.95 -6.77 2.65
C THR A 95 11.45 -6.95 2.74
N THR A 96 11.01 -7.93 3.51
CA THR A 96 9.62 -8.10 3.89
C THR A 96 9.50 -7.99 5.42
N TRP A 97 8.28 -7.94 5.92
CA TRP A 97 7.98 -7.80 7.35
C TRP A 97 8.54 -8.94 8.21
N ASN A 98 8.91 -8.62 9.42
CA ASN A 98 9.11 -9.59 10.49
C ASN A 98 7.74 -9.98 11.10
N ARG A 99 7.72 -10.91 12.07
CA ARG A 99 6.48 -11.36 12.72
C ARG A 99 5.72 -10.24 13.41
N HIS A 100 6.44 -9.34 14.07
CA HIS A 100 5.83 -8.21 14.77
C HIS A 100 5.17 -7.24 13.79
N GLN A 101 5.86 -6.85 12.73
CA GLN A 101 5.30 -5.99 11.68
C GLN A 101 4.11 -6.65 11.00
N LEU A 102 4.18 -7.96 10.68
CA LEU A 102 3.04 -8.68 10.11
C LEU A 102 1.85 -8.75 11.08
N SER A 103 2.08 -8.86 12.39
CA SER A 103 0.98 -8.81 13.38
C SER A 103 0.25 -7.47 13.37
N ILE A 104 0.97 -6.37 13.19
CA ILE A 104 0.41 -5.02 13.02
C ILE A 104 -0.40 -4.95 11.72
N VAL A 105 0.13 -5.48 10.61
CA VAL A 105 -0.58 -5.54 9.31
C VAL A 105 -1.88 -6.32 9.44
N ILE A 106 -1.87 -7.48 10.10
CA ILE A 106 -3.05 -8.30 10.37
C ILE A 106 -4.09 -7.53 11.19
N LEU A 107 -3.67 -6.79 12.19
CA LEU A 107 -4.55 -5.97 13.03
C LEU A 107 -5.25 -4.87 12.21
N HIS A 108 -4.51 -4.24 11.30
CA HIS A 108 -4.98 -3.12 10.48
C HIS A 108 -5.33 -3.51 9.04
N TYR A 109 -5.57 -4.78 8.78
CA TYR A 109 -5.79 -5.33 7.43
C TYR A 109 -6.83 -4.57 6.61
N ASP A 110 -7.99 -4.28 7.22
CA ASP A 110 -9.08 -3.59 6.53
C ASP A 110 -8.74 -2.13 6.20
N ASP A 111 -8.03 -1.44 7.09
CA ASP A 111 -7.63 -0.05 6.88
C ASP A 111 -6.54 0.08 5.81
N ILE A 112 -5.57 -0.83 5.84
CA ILE A 112 -4.53 -0.92 4.82
C ILE A 112 -5.15 -1.19 3.45
N ASN A 113 -6.07 -2.16 3.37
CA ASN A 113 -6.77 -2.50 2.13
C ASN A 113 -7.63 -1.33 1.61
N ARG A 114 -8.24 -0.55 2.50
CA ARG A 114 -8.99 0.65 2.09
C ARG A 114 -8.06 1.64 1.41
N VAL A 115 -6.90 1.94 1.99
CA VAL A 115 -5.92 2.84 1.37
C VAL A 115 -5.46 2.29 0.02
N LEU A 116 -5.12 1.01 -0.09
CA LEU A 116 -4.70 0.41 -1.35
C LEU A 116 -5.79 0.58 -2.44
N VAL A 117 -7.03 0.26 -2.12
CA VAL A 117 -8.18 0.35 -3.06
C VAL A 117 -8.45 1.81 -3.46
N ASP A 118 -8.39 2.75 -2.54
CA ASP A 118 -8.59 4.19 -2.82
C ASP A 118 -7.57 4.73 -3.85
N PHE A 119 -6.40 4.11 -3.93
CA PHE A 119 -5.36 4.41 -4.93
C PHE A 119 -5.32 3.42 -6.11
N GLY A 120 -6.40 2.63 -6.31
CA GLY A 120 -6.54 1.71 -7.44
C GLY A 120 -5.52 0.56 -7.41
N LYS A 121 -5.15 0.09 -6.22
CA LYS A 121 -4.24 -1.05 -6.02
C LYS A 121 -4.99 -2.26 -5.51
N ASP A 122 -4.40 -3.44 -5.74
CA ASP A 122 -4.93 -4.69 -5.24
C ASP A 122 -4.83 -4.75 -3.72
N LYS A 123 -5.84 -5.35 -3.11
CA LYS A 123 -5.83 -5.67 -1.68
C LYS A 123 -4.67 -6.61 -1.34
N LEU A 124 -4.30 -6.61 -0.06
CA LEU A 124 -3.46 -7.66 0.49
C LEU A 124 -4.10 -9.04 0.26
N LYS A 125 -3.26 -10.02 -0.03
CA LYS A 125 -3.66 -11.43 -0.14
C LYS A 125 -3.94 -12.03 1.24
N GLU A 126 -4.42 -13.25 1.23
CA GLU A 126 -4.80 -13.98 2.44
C GLU A 126 -3.61 -14.35 3.31
N THR A 127 -2.48 -14.67 2.67
CA THR A 127 -1.30 -15.21 3.35
C THR A 127 -0.02 -14.61 2.81
N TYR A 128 0.99 -14.48 3.71
CA TYR A 128 2.29 -13.94 3.39
C TYR A 128 3.41 -14.58 4.21
N TRP A 129 4.56 -14.82 3.58
CA TRP A 129 5.81 -15.10 4.28
C TRP A 129 6.30 -13.89 5.08
N THR A 130 6.98 -14.18 6.21
CA THR A 130 7.83 -13.21 6.93
C THR A 130 9.30 -13.43 6.58
N CYS A 131 10.17 -12.50 6.94
CA CYS A 131 11.61 -12.68 6.81
C CYS A 131 12.23 -13.60 7.88
N GLU A 132 11.43 -14.14 8.81
CA GLU A 132 11.93 -14.88 9.97
C GLU A 132 11.78 -16.38 9.83
N GLU A 133 12.87 -17.09 10.11
CA GLU A 133 12.86 -18.55 10.25
C GLU A 133 12.27 -18.99 11.59
N SER A 134 11.74 -20.21 11.63
CA SER A 134 11.38 -20.84 12.90
C SER A 134 12.63 -21.13 13.73
N PRO A 135 12.69 -20.73 15.00
CA PRO A 135 13.82 -21.06 15.86
C PRO A 135 13.84 -22.52 16.29
N PHE A 136 12.76 -23.26 16.06
CA PHE A 136 12.59 -24.64 16.52
C PHE A 136 12.94 -25.66 15.43
N GLU A 137 12.68 -25.33 14.16
CA GLU A 137 12.86 -26.23 13.04
C GLU A 137 13.51 -25.50 11.85
N ARG A 138 14.67 -25.97 11.39
CA ARG A 138 15.49 -25.31 10.35
C ARG A 138 14.83 -25.24 8.97
N ASP A 139 13.90 -26.14 8.69
CA ASP A 139 13.17 -26.23 7.41
C ASP A 139 11.83 -25.47 7.43
N ARG A 140 11.57 -24.68 8.49
CA ARG A 140 10.34 -23.91 8.66
C ARG A 140 10.63 -22.42 8.79
N ALA A 141 9.68 -21.62 8.31
CA ALA A 141 9.67 -20.18 8.44
C ALA A 141 8.28 -19.67 8.83
N TYR A 142 8.21 -18.47 9.39
CA TYR A 142 6.93 -17.89 9.79
C TYR A 142 6.20 -17.29 8.59
N PHE A 143 4.88 -17.50 8.60
CA PHE A 143 3.95 -16.84 7.70
C PHE A 143 2.69 -16.43 8.47
N GLY A 144 1.92 -15.49 7.94
CA GLY A 144 0.69 -15.03 8.58
C GLY A 144 -0.51 -15.13 7.67
N HIS A 145 -1.65 -15.46 8.28
CA HIS A 145 -2.96 -15.35 7.68
C HIS A 145 -3.55 -13.98 8.00
N CYS A 146 -3.88 -13.21 6.97
CA CYS A 146 -4.38 -11.85 7.08
C CYS A 146 -5.92 -11.76 7.01
N GLU A 147 -6.63 -12.82 6.62
CA GLU A 147 -8.07 -12.82 6.43
C GLU A 147 -8.87 -12.73 7.72
N TYR A 148 -10.11 -12.25 7.59
CA TYR A 148 -11.02 -11.94 8.69
C TYR A 148 -11.27 -13.10 9.65
N TYR A 149 -11.26 -14.36 9.17
CA TYR A 149 -11.56 -15.56 9.99
C TYR A 149 -10.32 -16.29 10.51
N ALA A 150 -9.14 -15.94 10.06
CA ALA A 150 -7.90 -16.65 10.35
C ALA A 150 -6.73 -15.71 10.60
N LYS A 151 -6.90 -14.76 11.54
CA LYS A 151 -5.86 -13.78 11.89
C LYS A 151 -4.84 -14.40 12.84
N TYR A 152 -3.82 -15.06 12.32
CA TYR A 152 -2.75 -15.63 13.14
C TYR A 152 -1.43 -15.71 12.36
N ILE A 153 -0.34 -15.83 13.12
CA ILE A 153 0.99 -16.12 12.59
C ILE A 153 1.40 -17.49 13.10
N THR A 154 1.89 -18.34 12.21
CA THR A 154 2.42 -19.65 12.51
C THR A 154 3.65 -19.92 11.64
N ASP A 155 4.31 -21.05 11.84
CA ASP A 155 5.38 -21.49 10.96
C ASP A 155 4.92 -22.60 10.01
N SER A 156 5.58 -22.69 8.89
CA SER A 156 5.34 -23.70 7.85
C SER A 156 6.63 -24.11 7.16
N SER A 157 6.57 -25.21 6.42
CA SER A 157 7.72 -25.71 5.66
C SER A 157 8.16 -24.67 4.60
N LYS A 158 9.44 -24.34 4.57
CA LYS A 158 10.06 -23.42 3.60
C LYS A 158 9.89 -23.86 2.15
N TRP A 159 9.52 -25.12 1.89
CA TRP A 159 9.25 -25.65 0.56
C TRP A 159 7.86 -25.30 0.02
N LEU A 160 6.92 -24.94 0.88
CA LEU A 160 5.63 -24.43 0.44
C LEU A 160 5.80 -23.04 -0.19
N THR A 161 4.87 -22.68 -1.04
CA THR A 161 4.89 -21.39 -1.72
C THR A 161 3.81 -20.48 -1.15
N ASP A 162 4.14 -19.20 -0.99
CA ASP A 162 3.21 -18.18 -0.50
C ASP A 162 3.54 -16.82 -1.12
N HIS A 163 2.68 -15.84 -0.85
CA HIS A 163 2.90 -14.47 -1.30
C HIS A 163 4.00 -13.77 -0.51
N VAL A 164 4.59 -12.77 -1.15
CA VAL A 164 5.59 -11.89 -0.54
C VAL A 164 5.24 -10.45 -0.88
N ARG A 165 5.34 -9.56 0.10
CA ARG A 165 5.21 -8.12 -0.13
C ARG A 165 6.39 -7.40 0.49
N ALA A 166 7.02 -6.55 -0.29
CA ALA A 166 8.13 -5.76 0.21
C ALA A 166 7.65 -4.67 1.16
N ILE A 167 8.52 -4.32 2.11
CA ILE A 167 8.37 -3.16 2.98
C ILE A 167 9.62 -2.29 2.93
N LYS A 168 9.45 -1.02 3.31
CA LYS A 168 10.52 -0.07 3.57
C LYS A 168 10.46 0.33 5.04
N ASP A 169 11.44 -0.05 5.81
CA ASP A 169 11.58 0.39 7.21
C ASP A 169 11.98 1.86 7.25
N LEU A 170 11.23 2.68 7.99
CA LEU A 170 11.48 4.11 8.12
C LEU A 170 12.20 4.49 9.42
N LYS A 171 12.39 3.56 10.34
CA LYS A 171 13.09 3.82 11.61
C LYS A 171 14.57 4.15 11.43
N ASN A 172 15.18 3.66 10.34
CA ASN A 172 16.63 3.77 10.07
C ASN A 172 16.94 4.65 8.86
N SER A 173 15.99 5.48 8.43
CA SER A 173 16.12 6.35 7.24
C SER A 173 16.46 7.78 7.63
#